data_4ea68aa8f08f6ad0f7ff7c6b6f5d951a
#
_entry.id   4ea68aa8f08f6ad0f7ff7c6b6f5d951a
#
_cell.length_a   1.000
_cell.length_b   1.000
_cell.length_c   1.000
_cell.angle_alpha   90.00
_cell.angle_beta   90.00
_cell.angle_gamma   90.00
#
_symmetry.space_group_name_H-M   'P 1'
#
loop_
_entity.id
_entity.type
_entity.pdbx_description
1 polymer ?
#
loop_
_entity_poly.entity_id
_entity_poly.type
_entity_poly.pdbx_seq_one_letter_code
_entity_poly.pdbx_strand_id
1 'polypeptide(L)'
;MMKTIVFDIGETLVRDDRHWSSWADWLGVPPHTVSALVGAAVVRGRDCTDALRVLRPDMDVSEAYHARAAAGRGEHLDETDLYPDVRPALAELRALGLRVVVAGDRTARAGELLRALDLPADLVVTSGDWGVGKPDREFFSRVLEVSGAAPEATLYVGDHPADDLFPAKSAGLRAAHIRRGPCGHWWADHPDVMETADWRISSLTELPALLGGAGRRKPAAGPRKLHALPGQTAPPEAAPPGAEHTEQPERSEPEHTRGPEQSERSRA
;
A
#
# COMPACT_ATOMS: atom_id res chain seq x y z
N MET A 1 27.31 -0.05 5.78
CA MET A 1 27.04 -1.48 5.62
C MET A 1 25.59 -1.71 5.96
N MET A 2 24.83 -2.49 5.15
CA MET A 2 23.44 -2.85 5.45
C MET A 2 23.36 -3.63 6.77
N LYS A 3 22.35 -3.37 7.57
CA LYS A 3 22.07 -4.08 8.82
C LYS A 3 20.70 -4.72 8.82
N THR A 4 19.72 -4.06 8.19
CA THR A 4 18.34 -4.53 8.16
C THR A 4 17.81 -4.48 6.74
N ILE A 5 17.05 -5.51 6.38
CA ILE A 5 16.27 -5.53 5.14
C ILE A 5 14.81 -5.65 5.51
N VAL A 6 14.01 -4.80 4.95
CA VAL A 6 12.54 -4.76 5.11
C VAL A 6 11.92 -5.12 3.77
N PHE A 7 11.05 -6.09 3.76
CA PHE A 7 10.33 -6.52 2.58
C PHE A 7 8.87 -6.07 2.65
N ASP A 8 8.38 -5.51 1.57
CA ASP A 8 6.96 -5.46 1.30
C ASP A 8 6.37 -6.87 1.15
N ILE A 9 5.05 -6.99 1.12
CA ILE A 9 4.34 -8.26 1.15
C ILE A 9 3.80 -8.61 -0.25
N GLY A 10 2.85 -7.83 -0.76
CA GLY A 10 2.18 -8.11 -2.03
C GLY A 10 3.10 -7.98 -3.22
N GLU A 11 3.05 -8.94 -4.13
CA GLU A 11 3.90 -8.97 -5.33
C GLU A 11 5.40 -8.80 -5.06
N THR A 12 5.78 -8.85 -3.78
CA THR A 12 7.17 -8.90 -3.32
C THR A 12 7.51 -10.26 -2.72
N LEU A 13 6.77 -10.69 -1.69
CA LEU A 13 6.87 -12.02 -1.08
C LEU A 13 5.71 -12.91 -1.47
N VAL A 14 4.53 -12.35 -1.56
CA VAL A 14 3.25 -13.05 -1.79
C VAL A 14 2.71 -12.67 -3.15
N ARG A 15 2.29 -13.66 -3.93
CA ARG A 15 1.56 -13.46 -5.18
C ARG A 15 0.10 -13.07 -4.88
N ASP A 16 -0.41 -12.08 -5.56
CA ASP A 16 -1.77 -11.58 -5.35
C ASP A 16 -2.83 -12.22 -6.26
N ASP A 17 -2.48 -13.24 -7.04
CA ASP A 17 -3.41 -13.94 -7.94
C ASP A 17 -4.62 -14.53 -7.18
N ARG A 18 -4.41 -15.20 -6.03
CA ARG A 18 -5.48 -15.70 -5.19
C ARG A 18 -6.29 -14.58 -4.54
N HIS A 19 -5.63 -13.53 -4.11
CA HIS A 19 -6.29 -12.35 -3.55
C HIS A 19 -7.31 -11.78 -4.54
N TRP A 20 -6.89 -11.48 -5.75
CA TRP A 20 -7.76 -10.93 -6.79
C TRP A 20 -8.80 -11.92 -7.29
N SER A 21 -8.47 -13.22 -7.37
CA SER A 21 -9.44 -14.29 -7.69
C SER A 21 -10.54 -14.37 -6.65
N SER A 22 -10.23 -14.24 -5.37
CA SER A 22 -11.22 -14.26 -4.29
C SER A 22 -12.18 -13.05 -4.32
N TRP A 23 -11.70 -11.89 -4.79
CA TRP A 23 -12.56 -10.74 -5.07
C TRP A 23 -13.45 -10.97 -6.29
N ALA A 24 -12.91 -11.57 -7.35
CA ALA A 24 -13.70 -11.93 -8.53
C ALA A 24 -14.85 -12.86 -8.18
N ASP A 25 -14.61 -13.88 -7.37
CA ASP A 25 -15.62 -14.81 -6.87
C ASP A 25 -16.68 -14.11 -6.01
N TRP A 26 -16.26 -13.16 -5.17
CA TRP A 26 -17.20 -12.36 -4.36
C TRP A 26 -18.11 -11.48 -5.22
N LEU A 27 -17.55 -10.87 -6.25
CA LEU A 27 -18.26 -9.98 -7.17
C LEU A 27 -19.05 -10.73 -8.26
N GLY A 28 -18.85 -12.05 -8.40
CA GLY A 28 -19.50 -12.88 -9.41
C GLY A 28 -19.00 -12.60 -10.83
N VAL A 29 -17.71 -12.26 -10.99
CA VAL A 29 -17.08 -11.99 -12.29
C VAL A 29 -15.90 -12.94 -12.53
N PRO A 30 -15.47 -13.17 -13.78
CA PRO A 30 -14.29 -14.00 -14.04
C PRO A 30 -13.02 -13.40 -13.41
N PRO A 31 -12.11 -14.22 -12.82
CA PRO A 31 -10.86 -13.74 -12.23
C PRO A 31 -10.03 -12.86 -13.17
N HIS A 32 -9.93 -13.23 -14.44
CA HIS A 32 -9.16 -12.47 -15.42
C HIS A 32 -9.73 -11.05 -15.64
N THR A 33 -11.03 -10.83 -15.42
CA THR A 33 -11.65 -9.50 -15.52
C THR A 33 -11.11 -8.57 -14.41
N VAL A 34 -11.04 -9.06 -13.17
CA VAL A 34 -10.46 -8.30 -12.07
C VAL A 34 -8.98 -8.02 -12.32
N SER A 35 -8.21 -9.04 -12.72
CA SER A 35 -6.78 -8.89 -13.02
C SER A 35 -6.52 -7.87 -14.14
N ALA A 36 -7.34 -7.85 -15.19
CA ALA A 36 -7.22 -6.88 -16.27
C ALA A 36 -7.52 -5.44 -15.78
N LEU A 37 -8.51 -5.28 -14.91
CA LEU A 37 -8.85 -3.97 -14.32
C LEU A 37 -7.77 -3.49 -13.33
N VAL A 38 -7.16 -4.41 -12.56
CA VAL A 38 -5.98 -4.11 -11.73
C VAL A 38 -4.84 -3.58 -12.60
N GLY A 39 -4.49 -4.28 -13.69
CA GLY A 39 -3.49 -3.80 -14.64
C GLY A 39 -3.84 -2.43 -15.23
N ALA A 40 -5.12 -2.19 -15.54
CA ALA A 40 -5.56 -0.89 -16.04
C ALA A 40 -5.46 0.22 -14.99
N ALA A 41 -5.66 -0.06 -13.70
CA ALA A 41 -5.43 0.87 -12.59
C ALA A 41 -3.93 1.20 -12.48
N VAL A 42 -3.08 0.18 -12.47
CA VAL A 42 -1.61 0.33 -12.42
C VAL A 42 -1.08 1.25 -13.52
N VAL A 43 -1.49 1.03 -14.77
CA VAL A 43 -1.07 1.86 -15.92
C VAL A 43 -1.45 3.34 -15.73
N ARG A 44 -2.54 3.60 -15.02
CA ARG A 44 -3.02 4.95 -14.72
C ARG A 44 -2.43 5.52 -13.43
N GLY A 45 -1.54 4.81 -12.76
CA GLY A 45 -0.98 5.23 -11.47
C GLY A 45 -2.02 5.30 -10.35
N ARG A 46 -3.06 4.46 -10.42
CA ARG A 46 -4.15 4.41 -9.44
C ARG A 46 -3.99 3.22 -8.51
N ASP A 47 -4.66 3.30 -7.37
CA ASP A 47 -4.74 2.19 -6.42
C ASP A 47 -5.36 0.96 -7.07
N CYS A 48 -4.79 -0.22 -6.80
CA CYS A 48 -5.27 -1.49 -7.36
C CYS A 48 -6.72 -1.82 -6.96
N THR A 49 -7.18 -1.35 -5.80
CA THR A 49 -8.58 -1.53 -5.35
C THR A 49 -9.57 -0.73 -6.18
N ASP A 50 -9.13 0.25 -6.96
CA ASP A 50 -9.99 0.94 -7.91
C ASP A 50 -10.56 0.01 -8.98
N ALA A 51 -9.90 -1.11 -9.25
CA ALA A 51 -10.44 -2.17 -10.10
C ALA A 51 -11.80 -2.68 -9.58
N LEU A 52 -11.96 -2.77 -8.26
CA LEU A 52 -13.20 -3.21 -7.63
C LEU A 52 -14.30 -2.15 -7.77
N ARG A 53 -13.95 -0.87 -7.67
CA ARG A 53 -14.88 0.26 -7.84
C ARG A 53 -15.37 0.40 -9.28
N VAL A 54 -14.58 -0.02 -10.28
CA VAL A 54 -15.06 -0.11 -11.68
C VAL A 54 -16.20 -1.10 -11.80
N LEU A 55 -16.17 -2.21 -11.08
CA LEU A 55 -17.21 -3.25 -11.10
C LEU A 55 -18.40 -2.92 -10.19
N ARG A 56 -18.16 -2.19 -9.12
CA ARG A 56 -19.18 -1.77 -8.13
C ARG A 56 -18.84 -0.35 -7.65
N PRO A 57 -19.30 0.70 -8.35
CA PRO A 57 -18.94 2.10 -8.08
C PRO A 57 -19.24 2.58 -6.66
N ASP A 58 -20.34 2.07 -6.08
CA ASP A 58 -20.80 2.47 -4.73
C ASP A 58 -20.25 1.57 -3.61
N MET A 59 -19.33 0.65 -3.93
CA MET A 59 -18.80 -0.28 -2.92
C MET A 59 -17.79 0.40 -2.02
N ASP A 60 -18.07 0.37 -0.71
CA ASP A 60 -17.04 0.57 0.29
C ASP A 60 -16.18 -0.70 0.41
N VAL A 61 -14.90 -0.58 0.07
CA VAL A 61 -13.98 -1.72 0.04
C VAL A 61 -13.72 -2.25 1.45
N SER A 62 -13.66 -1.37 2.46
CA SER A 62 -13.46 -1.78 3.85
C SER A 62 -14.64 -2.56 4.39
N GLU A 63 -15.87 -2.05 4.16
CA GLU A 63 -17.10 -2.77 4.52
C GLU A 63 -17.19 -4.12 3.80
N ALA A 64 -16.80 -4.18 2.53
CA ALA A 64 -16.81 -5.41 1.76
C ALA A 64 -15.80 -6.45 2.30
N TYR A 65 -14.64 -6.03 2.82
CA TYR A 65 -13.72 -6.92 3.54
C TYR A 65 -14.41 -7.56 4.76
N HIS A 66 -15.09 -6.76 5.58
CA HIS A 66 -15.82 -7.26 6.75
C HIS A 66 -16.97 -8.20 6.36
N ALA A 67 -17.74 -7.84 5.34
CA ALA A 67 -18.84 -8.67 4.85
C ALA A 67 -18.34 -10.03 4.32
N ARG A 68 -17.23 -10.06 3.60
CA ARG A 68 -16.59 -11.29 3.12
C ARG A 68 -16.15 -12.17 4.30
N ALA A 69 -15.50 -11.58 5.29
CA ALA A 69 -15.07 -12.30 6.49
C ALA A 69 -16.26 -12.91 7.25
N ALA A 70 -17.34 -12.15 7.45
CA ALA A 70 -18.57 -12.61 8.09
C ALA A 70 -19.26 -13.75 7.31
N ALA A 71 -19.14 -13.75 5.97
CA ALA A 71 -19.65 -14.82 5.12
C ALA A 71 -18.73 -16.06 5.02
N GLY A 72 -17.66 -16.12 5.82
CA GLY A 72 -16.67 -17.21 5.73
C GLY A 72 -15.81 -17.19 4.47
N ARG A 73 -15.78 -16.06 3.75
CA ARG A 73 -15.01 -15.83 2.51
C ARG A 73 -13.93 -14.76 2.73
N GLY A 74 -13.41 -14.71 3.96
CA GLY A 74 -12.33 -13.80 4.34
C GLY A 74 -11.00 -14.13 3.66
N GLU A 75 -9.97 -13.40 4.07
CA GLU A 75 -8.64 -13.62 3.53
C GLU A 75 -8.11 -15.01 3.82
N HIS A 76 -7.47 -15.57 2.82
CA HIS A 76 -6.73 -16.81 2.90
C HIS A 76 -5.34 -16.58 2.32
N LEU A 77 -4.34 -17.09 3.03
CA LEU A 77 -2.95 -17.03 2.62
C LEU A 77 -2.24 -18.25 3.17
N ASP A 78 -1.54 -18.98 2.31
CA ASP A 78 -0.75 -20.16 2.67
C ASP A 78 0.59 -20.18 1.92
N GLU A 79 1.37 -21.24 2.15
CA GLU A 79 2.70 -21.44 1.56
C GLU A 79 2.70 -21.35 0.03
N THR A 80 1.61 -21.76 -0.62
CA THR A 80 1.51 -21.78 -2.10
C THR A 80 1.36 -20.38 -2.70
N ASP A 81 1.06 -19.37 -1.88
CA ASP A 81 1.00 -17.98 -2.32
C ASP A 81 2.37 -17.30 -2.33
N LEU A 82 3.38 -17.88 -1.66
CA LEU A 82 4.72 -17.34 -1.67
C LEU A 82 5.39 -17.48 -3.05
N TYR A 83 6.19 -16.48 -3.40
CA TYR A 83 7.16 -16.66 -4.48
C TYR A 83 8.20 -17.71 -4.10
N PRO A 84 8.66 -18.57 -5.04
CA PRO A 84 9.52 -19.72 -4.72
C PRO A 84 10.85 -19.37 -4.08
N ASP A 85 11.35 -18.16 -4.31
CA ASP A 85 12.64 -17.68 -3.82
C ASP A 85 12.57 -16.99 -2.44
N VAL A 86 11.39 -16.84 -1.86
CA VAL A 86 11.20 -16.14 -0.58
C VAL A 86 11.99 -16.82 0.54
N ARG A 87 11.66 -18.08 0.84
CA ARG A 87 12.29 -18.78 1.96
C ARG A 87 13.82 -18.88 1.83
N PRO A 88 14.36 -19.33 0.68
CA PRO A 88 15.81 -19.43 0.54
C PRO A 88 16.49 -18.05 0.65
N ALA A 89 15.93 -17.00 0.05
CA ALA A 89 16.52 -15.67 0.10
C ALA A 89 16.52 -15.10 1.52
N LEU A 90 15.39 -15.17 2.24
CA LEU A 90 15.30 -14.67 3.61
C LEU A 90 16.25 -15.43 4.55
N ALA A 91 16.33 -16.76 4.41
CA ALA A 91 17.23 -17.59 5.21
C ALA A 91 18.70 -17.22 4.97
N GLU A 92 19.10 -17.02 3.71
CA GLU A 92 20.49 -16.65 3.36
C GLU A 92 20.83 -15.24 3.88
N LEU A 93 19.93 -14.27 3.80
CA LEU A 93 20.13 -12.93 4.34
C LEU A 93 20.32 -12.95 5.86
N ARG A 94 19.54 -13.76 6.58
CA ARG A 94 19.76 -13.97 8.03
C ARG A 94 21.08 -14.66 8.33
N ALA A 95 21.50 -15.63 7.51
CA ALA A 95 22.79 -16.27 7.65
C ALA A 95 23.97 -15.31 7.44
N LEU A 96 23.78 -14.23 6.67
CA LEU A 96 24.72 -13.12 6.53
C LEU A 96 24.73 -12.16 7.74
N GLY A 97 23.92 -12.42 8.77
CA GLY A 97 23.80 -11.60 9.98
C GLY A 97 22.94 -10.35 9.78
N LEU A 98 22.13 -10.29 8.73
CA LEU A 98 21.19 -9.20 8.49
C LEU A 98 19.89 -9.47 9.25
N ARG A 99 19.31 -8.41 9.84
CA ARG A 99 17.95 -8.45 10.35
C ARG A 99 16.97 -8.45 9.19
N VAL A 100 16.02 -9.37 9.18
CA VAL A 100 14.98 -9.51 8.16
C VAL A 100 13.63 -9.15 8.75
N VAL A 101 12.99 -8.14 8.19
CA VAL A 101 11.67 -7.65 8.59
C VAL A 101 10.73 -7.74 7.40
N VAL A 102 9.49 -8.14 7.64
CA VAL A 102 8.39 -8.06 6.68
C VAL A 102 7.44 -6.96 7.14
N ALA A 103 7.22 -5.94 6.32
CA ALA A 103 6.34 -4.82 6.63
C ALA A 103 5.69 -4.28 5.36
N GLY A 104 4.38 -4.42 5.20
CA GLY A 104 3.66 -4.02 3.99
C GLY A 104 2.16 -3.83 4.25
N ASP A 105 1.47 -3.36 3.20
CA ASP A 105 0.03 -3.12 3.27
C ASP A 105 -0.74 -4.43 3.17
N ARG A 106 -1.28 -4.84 4.31
CA ARG A 106 -2.23 -5.96 4.47
C ARG A 106 -3.08 -5.73 5.71
N THR A 107 -4.21 -6.40 5.78
CA THR A 107 -5.03 -6.43 7.00
C THR A 107 -4.30 -7.11 8.15
N ALA A 108 -4.74 -6.85 9.39
CA ALA A 108 -4.22 -7.56 10.57
C ALA A 108 -4.42 -9.08 10.45
N ARG A 109 -5.53 -9.52 9.80
CA ARG A 109 -5.79 -10.94 9.55
C ARG A 109 -4.75 -11.57 8.62
N ALA A 110 -4.40 -10.90 7.53
CA ALA A 110 -3.31 -11.36 6.66
C ALA A 110 -1.98 -11.42 7.42
N GLY A 111 -1.72 -10.48 8.33
CA GLY A 111 -0.58 -10.49 9.22
C GLY A 111 -0.53 -11.74 10.11
N GLU A 112 -1.66 -12.15 10.68
CA GLU A 112 -1.76 -13.41 11.44
C GLU A 112 -1.41 -14.63 10.57
N LEU A 113 -1.95 -14.71 9.37
CA LEU A 113 -1.69 -15.79 8.43
C LEU A 113 -0.22 -15.84 8.02
N LEU A 114 0.40 -14.70 7.71
CA LEU A 114 1.81 -14.60 7.39
C LEU A 114 2.72 -15.05 8.55
N ARG A 115 2.39 -14.66 9.78
CA ARG A 115 3.11 -15.10 10.98
C ARG A 115 3.00 -16.62 11.18
N ALA A 116 1.84 -17.21 10.86
CA ALA A 116 1.62 -18.65 10.94
C ALA A 116 2.47 -19.46 9.93
N LEU A 117 2.95 -18.83 8.84
CA LEU A 117 3.85 -19.49 7.88
C LEU A 117 5.27 -19.69 8.43
N ASP A 118 5.63 -19.06 9.55
CA ASP A 118 6.96 -19.15 10.15
C ASP A 118 8.08 -18.87 9.12
N LEU A 119 8.00 -17.71 8.48
CA LEU A 119 9.00 -17.27 7.52
C LEU A 119 10.34 -17.03 8.21
N PRO A 120 11.48 -17.20 7.52
CA PRO A 120 12.80 -16.85 8.03
C PRO A 120 12.95 -15.32 8.19
N ALA A 121 12.10 -14.71 9.03
CA ALA A 121 12.06 -13.29 9.32
C ALA A 121 12.12 -13.06 10.83
N ASP A 122 12.73 -11.94 11.25
CA ASP A 122 12.83 -11.57 12.66
C ASP A 122 11.56 -10.87 13.15
N LEU A 123 10.79 -10.30 12.21
CA LEU A 123 9.51 -9.64 12.49
C LEU A 123 8.62 -9.67 11.25
N VAL A 124 7.32 -9.88 11.46
CA VAL A 124 6.28 -9.75 10.43
C VAL A 124 5.18 -8.85 10.98
N VAL A 125 4.95 -7.72 10.33
CA VAL A 125 3.94 -6.72 10.67
C VAL A 125 3.22 -6.20 9.42
N THR A 126 2.01 -5.70 9.59
CA THR A 126 1.20 -5.15 8.49
C THR A 126 0.70 -3.76 8.81
N SER A 127 0.24 -3.03 7.78
CA SER A 127 -0.47 -1.77 7.96
C SER A 127 -1.71 -1.93 8.85
N GLY A 128 -2.37 -3.07 8.79
CA GLY A 128 -3.50 -3.39 9.66
C GLY A 128 -3.12 -3.56 11.13
N ASP A 129 -1.92 -4.06 11.43
CA ASP A 129 -1.39 -4.11 12.80
C ASP A 129 -1.06 -2.71 13.33
N TRP A 130 -0.64 -1.81 12.45
CA TRP A 130 -0.20 -0.46 12.82
C TRP A 130 -1.28 0.62 12.74
N GLY A 131 -2.37 0.38 12.00
CA GLY A 131 -3.40 1.36 11.73
C GLY A 131 -2.97 2.47 10.76
N VAL A 132 -1.83 2.30 10.08
CA VAL A 132 -1.29 3.22 9.08
C VAL A 132 -0.65 2.43 7.95
N GLY A 133 -0.86 2.86 6.70
CA GLY A 133 -0.38 2.20 5.49
C GLY A 133 0.50 3.08 4.63
N LYS A 134 1.09 2.48 3.61
CA LYS A 134 1.84 3.18 2.57
C LYS A 134 0.90 4.05 1.71
N PRO A 135 1.34 5.15 1.18
CA PRO A 135 2.69 5.72 1.25
C PRO A 135 2.90 6.67 2.43
N ASP A 136 2.09 6.58 3.50
CA ASP A 136 2.17 7.50 4.64
C ASP A 136 3.57 7.52 5.25
N ARG A 137 4.05 8.72 5.56
CA ARG A 137 5.34 8.94 6.22
C ARG A 137 5.43 8.23 7.57
N GLU A 138 4.32 8.13 8.31
CA GLU A 138 4.27 7.46 9.61
C GLU A 138 4.55 5.96 9.45
N PHE A 139 4.07 5.31 8.38
CA PHE A 139 4.40 3.92 8.09
C PHE A 139 5.91 3.71 8.03
N PHE A 140 6.64 4.53 7.28
CA PHE A 140 8.10 4.43 7.16
C PHE A 140 8.84 4.84 8.44
N SER A 141 8.26 5.72 9.27
CA SER A 141 8.80 5.98 10.60
C SER A 141 8.74 4.73 11.48
N ARG A 142 7.63 4.01 11.48
CA ARG A 142 7.49 2.72 12.18
C ARG A 142 8.40 1.64 11.62
N VAL A 143 8.59 1.59 10.28
CA VAL A 143 9.59 0.72 9.65
C VAL A 143 10.98 0.99 10.23
N LEU A 144 11.37 2.26 10.36
CA LEU A 144 12.68 2.63 10.94
C LEU A 144 12.80 2.23 12.42
N GLU A 145 11.75 2.43 13.22
CA GLU A 145 11.71 1.99 14.62
C GLU A 145 11.94 0.49 14.74
N VAL A 146 11.20 -0.33 14.00
CA VAL A 146 11.34 -1.79 14.08
C VAL A 146 12.60 -2.31 13.40
N SER A 147 13.20 -1.55 12.49
CA SER A 147 14.46 -1.93 11.83
C SER A 147 15.63 -2.02 12.83
N GLY A 148 15.61 -1.18 13.86
CA GLY A 148 16.69 -1.08 14.84
C GLY A 148 18.02 -0.61 14.24
N ALA A 149 18.00 0.04 13.07
CA ALA A 149 19.17 0.49 12.34
C ALA A 149 18.98 1.92 11.81
N ALA A 150 20.06 2.59 11.48
CA ALA A 150 20.01 3.89 10.82
C ALA A 150 19.35 3.78 9.43
N PRO A 151 18.67 4.84 8.94
CA PRO A 151 17.97 4.80 7.65
C PRO A 151 18.84 4.32 6.49
N GLU A 152 20.07 4.83 6.38
CA GLU A 152 21.03 4.46 5.34
C GLU A 152 21.60 3.04 5.47
N ALA A 153 21.39 2.39 6.62
CA ALA A 153 21.72 1.00 6.88
C ALA A 153 20.51 0.06 6.78
N THR A 154 19.35 0.59 6.43
CA THR A 154 18.09 -0.14 6.23
C THR A 154 17.74 -0.13 4.75
N LEU A 155 17.47 -1.29 4.18
CA LEU A 155 16.99 -1.46 2.80
C LEU A 155 15.51 -1.82 2.82
N TYR A 156 14.69 -1.09 2.09
CA TYR A 156 13.31 -1.47 1.79
C TYR A 156 13.22 -2.08 0.39
N VAL A 157 12.55 -3.22 0.26
CA VAL A 157 12.38 -3.95 -1.01
C VAL A 157 10.90 -4.05 -1.32
N GLY A 158 10.50 -3.57 -2.49
CA GLY A 158 9.11 -3.63 -2.94
C GLY A 158 8.97 -3.49 -4.46
N ASP A 159 7.78 -3.74 -4.98
CA ASP A 159 7.46 -3.69 -6.41
C ASP A 159 6.78 -2.39 -6.85
N HIS A 160 6.13 -1.68 -5.90
CA HIS A 160 5.33 -0.50 -6.21
C HIS A 160 6.14 0.79 -6.03
N PRO A 161 6.42 1.55 -7.11
CA PRO A 161 7.27 2.74 -6.99
C PRO A 161 6.73 3.79 -6.01
N ALA A 162 5.44 4.08 -6.07
CA ALA A 162 4.83 5.15 -5.29
C ALA A 162 4.59 4.78 -3.83
N ASP A 163 4.36 3.49 -3.54
CA ASP A 163 4.07 3.03 -2.19
C ASP A 163 5.33 2.51 -1.46
N ASP A 164 6.32 2.00 -2.22
CA ASP A 164 7.53 1.42 -1.66
C ASP A 164 8.76 2.29 -1.88
N LEU A 165 9.12 2.51 -3.16
CA LEU A 165 10.41 3.04 -3.54
C LEU A 165 10.57 4.51 -3.15
N PHE A 166 9.65 5.37 -3.59
CA PHE A 166 9.77 6.80 -3.38
C PHE A 166 9.60 7.21 -1.91
N PRO A 167 8.60 6.69 -1.16
CA PRO A 167 8.48 7.04 0.25
C PRO A 167 9.59 6.46 1.12
N ALA A 168 10.10 5.24 0.83
CA ALA A 168 11.28 4.71 1.51
C ALA A 168 12.49 5.64 1.32
N LYS A 169 12.75 6.09 0.09
CA LYS A 169 13.84 7.05 -0.20
C LYS A 169 13.61 8.38 0.50
N SER A 170 12.37 8.87 0.55
CA SER A 170 12.03 10.11 1.25
C SER A 170 12.25 10.02 2.77
N ALA A 171 12.11 8.83 3.34
CA ALA A 171 12.42 8.53 4.73
C ALA A 171 13.93 8.27 4.99
N GLY A 172 14.78 8.37 3.95
CA GLY A 172 16.24 8.20 4.04
C GLY A 172 16.72 6.75 3.94
N LEU A 173 15.82 5.79 3.71
CA LEU A 173 16.19 4.39 3.53
C LEU A 173 16.91 4.17 2.19
N ARG A 174 17.58 3.03 2.09
CA ARG A 174 17.90 2.45 0.80
C ARG A 174 16.66 1.75 0.25
N ALA A 175 16.55 1.69 -1.08
CA ALA A 175 15.42 1.04 -1.71
C ALA A 175 15.83 0.16 -2.88
N ALA A 176 15.23 -1.03 -2.95
CA ALA A 176 15.36 -1.93 -4.08
C ALA A 176 13.98 -2.13 -4.73
N HIS A 177 13.93 -1.94 -6.03
CA HIS A 177 12.75 -2.24 -6.82
C HIS A 177 12.85 -3.68 -7.34
N ILE A 178 11.82 -4.49 -7.04
CA ILE A 178 11.71 -5.86 -7.57
C ILE A 178 10.74 -5.91 -8.75
N ARG A 179 11.14 -6.59 -9.83
CA ARG A 179 10.33 -6.74 -11.03
C ARG A 179 9.37 -7.91 -10.89
N ARG A 180 8.29 -7.70 -10.12
CA ARG A 180 7.22 -8.67 -9.88
C ARG A 180 5.87 -7.97 -9.95
N GLY A 181 4.82 -8.76 -10.16
CA GLY A 181 3.47 -8.25 -10.25
C GLY A 181 3.25 -7.18 -11.33
N PRO A 182 2.02 -6.67 -11.43
CA PRO A 182 1.68 -5.64 -12.42
C PRO A 182 2.49 -4.35 -12.26
N CYS A 183 2.66 -3.85 -11.03
CA CYS A 183 3.39 -2.62 -10.75
C CYS A 183 4.88 -2.79 -11.03
N GLY A 184 5.49 -3.85 -10.50
CA GLY A 184 6.90 -4.12 -10.66
C GLY A 184 7.33 -4.33 -12.11
N HIS A 185 6.46 -4.92 -12.95
CA HIS A 185 6.74 -5.06 -14.37
C HIS A 185 6.50 -3.77 -15.16
N TRP A 186 5.39 -3.10 -14.91
CA TRP A 186 5.00 -1.91 -15.69
C TRP A 186 5.95 -0.74 -15.48
N TRP A 187 6.35 -0.49 -14.23
CA TRP A 187 7.15 0.67 -13.86
C TRP A 187 8.67 0.42 -13.84
N ALA A 188 9.13 -0.83 -14.02
CA ALA A 188 10.54 -1.19 -13.87
C ALA A 188 11.52 -0.33 -14.66
N ASP A 189 11.14 0.07 -15.86
CA ASP A 189 11.98 0.82 -16.78
C ASP A 189 11.59 2.32 -16.86
N HIS A 190 10.68 2.77 -15.94
CA HIS A 190 10.36 4.19 -15.84
C HIS A 190 11.60 4.99 -15.37
N PRO A 191 11.88 6.15 -15.97
CA PRO A 191 13.08 6.93 -15.65
C PRO A 191 13.24 7.22 -14.15
N ASP A 192 12.16 7.60 -13.46
CA ASP A 192 12.20 7.91 -12.03
C ASP A 192 12.54 6.68 -11.17
N VAL A 193 12.06 5.49 -11.54
CA VAL A 193 12.42 4.23 -10.88
C VAL A 193 13.88 3.89 -11.12
N MET A 194 14.33 4.04 -12.37
CA MET A 194 15.72 3.77 -12.75
C MET A 194 16.71 4.71 -12.05
N GLU A 195 16.31 5.95 -11.81
CA GLU A 195 17.14 6.95 -11.12
C GLU A 195 17.11 6.76 -9.59
N THR A 196 15.95 6.44 -9.03
CA THR A 196 15.72 6.44 -7.57
C THR A 196 16.18 5.15 -6.90
N ALA A 197 15.97 3.98 -7.54
CA ALA A 197 16.32 2.69 -6.95
C ALA A 197 17.84 2.55 -6.75
N ASP A 198 18.25 2.20 -5.54
CA ASP A 198 19.64 1.82 -5.27
C ASP A 198 19.99 0.48 -5.95
N TRP A 199 19.02 -0.44 -6.01
CA TRP A 199 19.10 -1.72 -6.71
C TRP A 199 17.81 -2.01 -7.46
N ARG A 200 17.93 -2.71 -8.57
CA ARG A 200 16.82 -3.27 -9.34
C ARG A 200 17.07 -4.75 -9.49
N ILE A 201 16.13 -5.56 -9.07
CA ILE A 201 16.25 -7.03 -9.03
C ILE A 201 15.02 -7.68 -9.69
N SER A 202 15.17 -8.89 -10.14
CA SER A 202 14.10 -9.74 -10.65
C SER A 202 13.83 -10.94 -9.73
N SER A 203 14.76 -11.23 -8.82
CA SER A 203 14.63 -12.28 -7.81
C SER A 203 15.24 -11.82 -6.48
N LEU A 204 14.65 -12.25 -5.38
CA LEU A 204 15.19 -11.99 -4.03
C LEU A 204 16.54 -12.67 -3.82
N THR A 205 16.83 -13.76 -4.54
CA THR A 205 18.10 -14.46 -4.48
C THR A 205 19.30 -13.64 -4.99
N GLU A 206 19.05 -12.50 -5.62
CA GLU A 206 20.12 -11.57 -6.01
C GLU A 206 20.66 -10.77 -4.82
N LEU A 207 19.83 -10.53 -3.79
CA LEU A 207 20.16 -9.66 -2.67
C LEU A 207 21.37 -10.12 -1.85
N PRO A 208 21.55 -11.41 -1.50
CA PRO A 208 22.71 -11.86 -0.77
C PRO A 208 24.03 -11.51 -1.46
N ALA A 209 24.13 -11.73 -2.77
CA ALA A 209 25.31 -11.41 -3.54
C ALA A 209 25.54 -9.89 -3.65
N LEU A 210 24.48 -9.10 -3.82
CA LEU A 210 24.54 -7.64 -3.91
C LEU A 210 24.98 -6.99 -2.59
N LEU A 211 24.60 -7.57 -1.44
CA LEU A 211 24.84 -7.02 -0.12
C LEU A 211 26.08 -7.62 0.56
N GLY A 212 26.42 -8.86 0.26
CA GLY A 212 27.59 -9.57 0.78
C GLY A 212 28.91 -9.27 0.04
N GLY A 213 28.83 -8.92 -1.23
CA GLY A 213 29.99 -8.46 -1.99
C GLY A 213 30.13 -6.93 -1.92
N ALA A 214 31.36 -6.42 -2.02
CA ALA A 214 31.61 -4.98 -2.20
C ALA A 214 31.06 -4.51 -3.58
N GLY A 215 29.75 -4.66 -3.78
CA GLY A 215 29.02 -4.31 -5.00
C GLY A 215 29.15 -2.80 -5.27
N ARG A 216 29.43 -2.45 -6.51
CA ARG A 216 29.59 -1.10 -7.01
C ARG A 216 28.43 -0.22 -6.56
N ARG A 217 28.68 0.62 -5.58
CA ARG A 217 27.74 1.67 -5.14
C ARG A 217 27.52 2.64 -6.28
N LYS A 218 26.29 2.77 -6.74
CA LYS A 218 25.87 3.97 -7.49
C LYS A 218 25.89 5.14 -6.49
N PRO A 219 26.50 6.29 -6.79
CA PRO A 219 26.47 7.44 -5.89
C PRO A 219 25.02 7.85 -5.62
N ALA A 220 24.70 8.12 -4.35
CA ALA A 220 23.39 8.60 -3.94
C ALA A 220 23.10 9.93 -4.67
N ALA A 221 22.07 9.97 -5.48
CA ALA A 221 21.51 11.23 -5.95
C ALA A 221 20.99 12.00 -4.75
N GLY A 222 21.34 13.28 -4.63
CA GLY A 222 20.83 14.16 -3.57
C GLY A 222 19.30 14.27 -3.63
N PRO A 223 18.64 14.79 -2.56
CA PRO A 223 17.19 14.86 -2.49
C PRO A 223 16.66 15.74 -3.64
N ARG A 224 16.04 15.11 -4.62
CA ARG A 224 15.28 15.75 -5.67
C ARG A 224 13.80 15.69 -5.33
N LYS A 225 13.02 16.70 -5.76
CA LYS A 225 11.56 16.63 -5.73
C LYS A 225 11.14 15.44 -6.60
N LEU A 226 10.57 14.42 -5.96
CA LEU A 226 9.97 13.29 -6.64
C LEU A 226 8.72 13.79 -7.36
N HIS A 227 8.63 13.53 -8.65
CA HIS A 227 7.40 13.75 -9.39
C HIS A 227 6.45 12.59 -9.14
N ALA A 228 5.16 12.90 -8.91
CA ALA A 228 4.13 11.88 -8.85
C ALA A 228 4.10 11.10 -10.17
N LEU A 229 3.87 9.80 -10.11
CA LEU A 229 3.64 9.00 -11.31
C LEU A 229 2.43 9.55 -12.08
N PRO A 230 2.40 9.46 -13.42
CA PRO A 230 1.26 9.92 -14.20
C PRO A 230 -0.05 9.31 -13.70
N GLY A 231 -1.01 10.16 -13.35
CA GLY A 231 -2.32 9.74 -12.83
C GLY A 231 -2.48 9.77 -11.31
N GLN A 232 -1.43 9.96 -10.54
CA GLN A 232 -1.55 10.22 -9.10
C GLN A 232 -1.87 11.70 -8.89
N THR A 233 -3.06 12.00 -8.38
CA THR A 233 -3.35 13.30 -7.77
C THR A 233 -2.62 13.35 -6.44
N ALA A 234 -1.86 14.43 -6.20
CA ALA A 234 -1.28 14.68 -4.88
C ALA A 234 -2.37 14.58 -3.81
N PRO A 235 -2.07 13.99 -2.63
CA PRO A 235 -3.01 14.03 -1.53
C PRO A 235 -3.39 15.48 -1.25
N PRO A 236 -4.65 15.77 -0.88
CA PRO A 236 -5.05 17.14 -0.56
C PRO A 236 -4.13 17.68 0.52
N GLU A 237 -3.55 18.84 0.25
CA GLU A 237 -2.70 19.55 1.20
C GLU A 237 -3.50 19.74 2.48
N ALA A 238 -2.98 19.25 3.61
CA ALA A 238 -3.64 19.38 4.89
C ALA A 238 -3.90 20.86 5.18
N ALA A 239 -5.16 21.22 5.32
CA ALA A 239 -5.55 22.59 5.65
C ALA A 239 -4.85 23.00 6.96
N PRO A 240 -4.33 24.25 7.05
CA PRO A 240 -3.68 24.73 8.26
C PRO A 240 -4.67 24.71 9.42
N PRO A 241 -4.28 24.32 10.64
CA PRO A 241 -5.14 24.36 11.80
C PRO A 241 -5.44 25.81 12.17
N GLY A 242 -6.70 26.18 12.17
CA GLY A 242 -7.17 27.43 12.76
C GLY A 242 -7.78 28.43 11.79
N ALA A 243 -9.06 28.24 11.48
CA ALA A 243 -9.99 29.33 11.20
C ALA A 243 -11.25 29.02 12.02
N GLU A 244 -11.30 29.58 13.22
CA GLU A 244 -12.52 29.62 14.02
C GLU A 244 -13.59 30.37 13.23
N HIS A 245 -14.66 29.69 12.89
CA HIS A 245 -15.89 30.31 12.40
C HIS A 245 -16.54 31.06 13.57
N THR A 246 -16.33 32.37 13.61
CA THR A 246 -17.19 33.28 14.39
C THR A 246 -18.57 33.30 13.75
N GLU A 247 -19.52 32.63 14.36
CA GLU A 247 -20.94 32.78 14.08
C GLU A 247 -21.36 34.22 14.39
N GLN A 248 -21.84 34.91 13.36
CA GLN A 248 -22.58 36.15 13.54
C GLN A 248 -24.04 35.82 13.82
N PRO A 249 -24.70 36.45 14.82
CA PRO A 249 -26.09 36.21 15.10
C PRO A 249 -27.01 36.83 14.02
N GLU A 250 -27.90 36.00 13.49
CA GLU A 250 -29.00 36.41 12.61
C GLU A 250 -29.89 37.47 13.31
N ARG A 251 -30.10 38.57 12.63
CA ARG A 251 -31.06 39.62 13.03
C ARG A 251 -32.47 39.14 12.66
N SER A 252 -33.31 39.03 13.67
CA SER A 252 -34.75 38.88 13.59
C SER A 252 -35.41 40.09 12.92
N GLU A 253 -36.21 39.90 11.88
CA GLU A 253 -37.16 40.88 11.39
C GLU A 253 -38.60 40.46 11.75
N PRO A 254 -39.54 41.41 11.95
CA PRO A 254 -40.75 41.21 12.73
C PRO A 254 -41.94 40.70 11.90
N GLU A 255 -42.81 40.03 12.63
CA GLU A 255 -44.18 39.58 12.25
C GLU A 255 -45.01 40.65 11.54
N HIS A 256 -45.66 40.24 10.48
CA HIS A 256 -46.83 40.91 9.95
C HIS A 256 -48.06 40.00 10.04
N THR A 257 -48.85 40.31 11.06
CA THR A 257 -50.24 39.85 11.23
C THR A 257 -51.13 40.27 10.06
N ARG A 258 -51.90 39.33 9.53
CA ARG A 258 -53.27 39.56 9.03
C ARG A 258 -54.09 38.29 9.17
N GLY A 259 -55.24 38.54 9.80
CA GLY A 259 -56.21 37.60 10.25
C GLY A 259 -57.17 37.06 9.14
N PRO A 260 -58.28 36.42 9.55
CA PRO A 260 -58.83 35.27 8.90
C PRO A 260 -59.99 35.60 7.97
N GLU A 261 -60.21 34.79 6.94
CA GLU A 261 -61.53 34.74 6.28
C GLU A 261 -61.94 33.27 5.99
N GLN A 262 -63.21 33.13 6.22
CA GLN A 262 -64.03 31.97 6.37
C GLN A 262 -64.44 31.31 5.04
N SER A 263 -65.04 30.18 5.25
CA SER A 263 -66.18 29.59 4.53
C SER A 263 -65.82 28.64 3.38
N GLU A 264 -66.22 27.48 3.52
CA GLU A 264 -67.47 26.77 3.35
C GLU A 264 -67.52 25.78 2.17
N ARG A 265 -67.88 24.57 2.53
CA ARG A 265 -68.72 23.62 1.72
C ARG A 265 -68.11 23.06 0.41
N SER A 266 -68.25 21.90 -0.01
CA SER A 266 -69.13 20.75 0.26
C SER A 266 -68.89 19.72 -0.86
N ARG A 267 -69.01 18.45 -0.50
CA ARG A 267 -69.52 17.31 -1.29
C ARG A 267 -68.97 17.10 -2.74
N ALA A 268 -68.35 16.01 -2.95
CA ALA A 268 -68.93 14.76 -3.52
C ALA A 268 -67.88 13.65 -3.43
#